data_56d210851101d29fcf8d03f5812cda8a
#
_entry.id   56d210851101d29fcf8d03f5812cda8a
#
_cell.length_a   1.000
_cell.length_b   1.000
_cell.length_c   1.000
_cell.angle_alpha   90.00
_cell.angle_beta   90.00
_cell.angle_gamma   90.00
#
_symmetry.space_group_name_H-M   'P 1'
#
loop_
_entity.id
_entity.type
_entity.pdbx_description
1 polymer ?
#
loop_
_entity_poly.entity_id
_entity_poly.type
_entity_poly.pdbx_seq_one_letter_code
_entity_poly.pdbx_strand_id
1 'polypeptide(L)'
;MNIFIFLFLIFILLVSSLSKTLKSTQKYRYDWPEPSYTMLGRFKKAAITTDHGLCSEIGRDILIKGGNTIDSTIASLFCLGVTNPQSSGLGGGFIMTFYNKTTKSCKVIDARETAPDAATRDMYKGDEFLSKYGYKAIATPGEIYGYWIAFTKYGSGKVSWKDLVIPSIELARNGIPVSEYLGDVLKVKESHFRKLKSMKGWLNPKTNKVYEHGDVIKRLELANTLEMIANSNDPVDLFYHGEIADIMVKEIQENGGILTKKDLLKYKPVEYDTPLINDHFIDGLVLCGPPPPSSFTVTQLLVSIVGRLYENSTNRNLEYLYNSPRFYHDFIEASKFAYAQRTLLGDVDYVNSSKFLSQNLTTREYTDWVVSRFKDYAQESSYYGGILEGHKEDHGTSHVSCMDSEGNGASATSTVNRWFGAVEQSSLGFLYNDEMDDFSTPGEINGFGFAPSETNFIEPGKRPMSSMSPMVIYNKNTGNLKMVIGASGGSKIISAMAKPILRNLIFGETIKQAIDAPTLHNQFTPDITQFEKPVPEKLRKDLEEMYGQKFKPTPGFEGIVQAIVVEDDGYVYANGDYRRKSMQHPEGL
;
A
#
# COMPACT_ATOMS: atom_id res chain seq x y z
N MET A 1 56.71 -25.64 27.70
CA MET A 1 55.32 -25.47 28.21
C MET A 1 54.93 -24.01 28.41
N ASN A 2 55.85 -23.10 28.65
CA ASN A 2 55.53 -21.70 28.95
C ASN A 2 55.29 -20.75 27.73
N ILE A 3 55.85 -21.03 26.58
CA ILE A 3 55.71 -20.18 25.37
C ILE A 3 54.32 -20.29 24.75
N PHE A 4 53.75 -21.50 24.72
CA PHE A 4 52.40 -21.73 24.18
C PHE A 4 51.29 -21.08 25.02
N ILE A 5 51.43 -21.08 26.32
CA ILE A 5 50.48 -20.46 27.26
C ILE A 5 50.56 -18.90 27.11
N PHE A 6 51.77 -18.38 26.94
CA PHE A 6 51.97 -16.93 26.75
C PHE A 6 51.38 -16.43 25.39
N LEU A 7 51.58 -17.18 24.33
CA LEU A 7 51.00 -16.89 23.02
C LEU A 7 49.46 -17.01 23.03
N PHE A 8 48.92 -17.98 23.74
CA PHE A 8 47.48 -18.17 23.88
C PHE A 8 46.82 -17.03 24.69
N LEU A 9 47.49 -16.56 25.76
CA LEU A 9 47.05 -15.40 26.52
C LEU A 9 47.14 -14.10 25.73
N ILE A 10 48.17 -13.88 24.91
CA ILE A 10 48.25 -12.76 23.98
C ILE A 10 47.15 -12.81 22.93
N PHE A 11 46.85 -13.99 22.39
CA PHE A 11 45.75 -14.18 21.42
C PHE A 11 44.38 -13.89 22.06
N ILE A 12 44.12 -14.34 23.27
CA ILE A 12 42.89 -14.02 24.02
C ILE A 12 42.79 -12.52 24.32
N LEU A 13 43.90 -11.86 24.69
CA LEU A 13 43.92 -10.43 24.92
C LEU A 13 43.75 -9.63 23.63
N LEU A 14 44.31 -10.08 22.50
CA LEU A 14 44.12 -9.48 21.20
C LEU A 14 42.68 -9.68 20.68
N VAL A 15 42.11 -10.88 20.84
CA VAL A 15 40.70 -11.15 20.48
C VAL A 15 39.75 -10.38 21.37
N SER A 16 40.02 -10.25 22.66
CA SER A 16 39.21 -9.42 23.57
C SER A 16 39.39 -7.92 23.33
N SER A 17 40.57 -7.47 22.92
CA SER A 17 40.84 -6.10 22.48
C SER A 17 40.17 -5.81 21.13
N LEU A 18 40.25 -6.71 20.12
CA LEU A 18 39.53 -6.59 18.85
C LEU A 18 37.99 -6.64 19.05
N SER A 19 37.51 -7.49 19.96
CA SER A 19 36.06 -7.53 20.28
C SER A 19 35.58 -6.26 21.01
N LYS A 20 36.48 -5.58 21.76
CA LYS A 20 36.21 -4.26 22.36
C LYS A 20 36.31 -3.12 21.35
N THR A 21 37.16 -3.25 20.31
CA THR A 21 37.34 -2.21 19.28
C THR A 21 36.26 -2.31 18.19
N LEU A 22 35.55 -3.45 18.07
CA LEU A 22 34.41 -3.64 17.17
C LEU A 22 33.05 -3.24 17.79
N LYS A 23 33.04 -2.72 19.01
CA LYS A 23 31.90 -2.04 19.63
C LYS A 23 32.18 -0.56 19.84
N SER A 24 32.52 0.15 18.79
CA SER A 24 32.17 1.55 18.67
C SER A 24 30.69 1.62 18.29
N THR A 25 29.83 1.19 19.18
CA THR A 25 28.44 1.58 19.13
C THR A 25 28.42 3.09 19.33
N GLN A 26 28.28 3.83 18.23
CA GLN A 26 27.89 5.22 18.26
C GLN A 26 26.65 5.25 19.16
N LYS A 27 26.77 5.80 20.36
CA LYS A 27 25.70 5.76 21.37
C LYS A 27 24.71 6.85 20.99
N TYR A 28 23.74 6.50 20.15
CA TYR A 28 22.65 7.41 19.84
C TYR A 28 21.95 7.85 21.16
N ARG A 29 21.38 9.04 21.15
CA ARG A 29 20.60 9.58 22.27
C ARG A 29 19.42 8.69 22.65
N TYR A 30 18.87 7.95 21.66
CA TYR A 30 17.73 7.08 21.80
C TYR A 30 18.10 5.63 21.48
N ASP A 31 17.48 4.69 22.19
CA ASP A 31 17.67 3.24 21.96
C ASP A 31 16.79 2.79 20.79
N TRP A 32 17.32 2.94 19.58
CA TRP A 32 16.67 2.44 18.39
C TRP A 32 16.85 0.93 18.26
N PRO A 33 15.80 0.19 17.80
CA PRO A 33 15.95 -1.23 17.50
C PRO A 33 16.85 -1.44 16.30
N GLU A 34 17.53 -2.59 16.28
CA GLU A 34 18.22 -3.06 15.08
C GLU A 34 17.20 -3.36 13.97
N PRO A 35 17.57 -3.19 12.69
CA PRO A 35 16.74 -3.61 11.58
C PRO A 35 16.38 -5.10 11.67
N SER A 36 15.24 -5.48 11.10
CA SER A 36 14.77 -6.87 11.08
C SER A 36 15.72 -7.80 10.33
N TYR A 37 15.56 -9.10 10.52
CA TYR A 37 16.35 -10.13 9.83
C TYR A 37 15.84 -10.46 8.41
N THR A 38 14.84 -9.75 7.88
CA THR A 38 14.39 -9.95 6.51
C THR A 38 15.48 -9.58 5.51
N MET A 39 15.42 -10.20 4.34
CA MET A 39 16.43 -10.02 3.30
C MET A 39 16.29 -8.65 2.63
N LEU A 40 17.41 -7.93 2.53
CA LEU A 40 17.56 -6.85 1.56
C LEU A 40 18.00 -7.45 0.21
N GLY A 41 17.16 -7.31 -0.81
CA GLY A 41 17.54 -7.69 -2.17
C GLY A 41 18.52 -6.69 -2.77
N ARG A 42 19.57 -7.18 -3.47
CA ARG A 42 20.54 -6.37 -4.22
C ARG A 42 20.73 -6.98 -5.60
N PHE A 43 20.29 -6.27 -6.62
CA PHE A 43 20.21 -6.75 -7.99
C PHE A 43 20.95 -5.81 -8.95
N LYS A 44 21.24 -6.29 -10.17
CA LYS A 44 21.98 -5.50 -11.17
C LYS A 44 21.07 -4.81 -12.19
N LYS A 45 19.90 -5.39 -12.49
CA LYS A 45 19.12 -4.98 -13.66
C LYS A 45 17.66 -4.75 -13.38
N ALA A 46 17.04 -5.63 -12.59
CA ALA A 46 15.60 -5.63 -12.36
C ALA A 46 15.31 -6.09 -10.95
N ALA A 47 14.21 -5.64 -10.38
CA ALA A 47 13.75 -6.06 -9.06
C ALA A 47 12.24 -6.02 -8.97
N ILE A 48 11.69 -6.89 -8.13
CA ILE A 48 10.28 -6.90 -7.74
C ILE A 48 10.16 -7.22 -6.25
N THR A 49 9.23 -6.56 -5.58
CA THR A 49 8.84 -6.85 -4.21
C THR A 49 7.35 -6.73 -4.06
N THR A 50 6.75 -7.68 -3.34
CA THR A 50 5.30 -7.79 -3.15
C THR A 50 4.98 -8.17 -1.72
N ASP A 51 3.71 -8.09 -1.36
CA ASP A 51 3.20 -8.51 -0.04
C ASP A 51 3.27 -10.03 0.21
N HIS A 52 3.75 -10.82 -0.75
CA HIS A 52 3.95 -12.27 -0.58
C HIS A 52 5.12 -12.77 -1.44
N GLY A 53 6.07 -13.52 -0.86
CA GLY A 53 7.29 -13.95 -1.54
C GLY A 53 7.05 -14.73 -2.83
N LEU A 54 6.10 -15.69 -2.84
CA LEU A 54 5.73 -16.44 -4.06
C LEU A 54 5.31 -15.51 -5.22
N CYS A 55 4.69 -14.36 -4.91
CA CYS A 55 4.27 -13.42 -5.93
C CYS A 55 5.44 -12.58 -6.47
N SER A 56 6.47 -12.35 -5.65
CA SER A 56 7.74 -11.78 -6.12
C SER A 56 8.48 -12.75 -7.05
N GLU A 57 8.49 -14.05 -6.71
CA GLU A 57 9.08 -15.09 -7.56
C GLU A 57 8.38 -15.18 -8.92
N ILE A 58 7.05 -15.20 -8.95
CA ILE A 58 6.26 -15.21 -10.19
C ILE A 58 6.57 -13.97 -11.03
N GLY A 59 6.59 -12.79 -10.40
CA GLY A 59 6.92 -11.55 -11.12
C GLY A 59 8.31 -11.55 -11.72
N ARG A 60 9.33 -12.04 -10.98
CA ARG A 60 10.68 -12.27 -11.49
C ARG A 60 10.69 -13.21 -12.70
N ASP A 61 9.95 -14.31 -12.62
CA ASP A 61 9.93 -15.31 -13.69
C ASP A 61 9.31 -14.75 -14.98
N ILE A 62 8.33 -13.85 -14.87
CA ILE A 62 7.79 -13.09 -16.01
C ILE A 62 8.86 -12.15 -16.59
N LEU A 63 9.66 -11.44 -15.76
CA LEU A 63 10.78 -10.63 -16.24
C LEU A 63 11.84 -11.48 -16.96
N ILE A 64 12.15 -12.68 -16.46
CA ILE A 64 13.06 -13.64 -17.09
C ILE A 64 12.55 -14.10 -18.46
N LYS A 65 11.23 -14.31 -18.61
CA LYS A 65 10.59 -14.66 -19.90
C LYS A 65 10.58 -13.50 -20.89
N GLY A 66 11.04 -12.32 -20.51
CA GLY A 66 11.09 -11.12 -21.34
C GLY A 66 9.90 -10.17 -21.21
N GLY A 67 9.01 -10.42 -20.24
CA GLY A 67 7.98 -9.48 -19.85
C GLY A 67 8.59 -8.17 -19.29
N ASN A 68 7.83 -7.09 -19.35
CA ASN A 68 8.20 -5.80 -18.76
C ASN A 68 7.59 -5.62 -17.36
N THR A 69 7.74 -4.42 -16.77
CA THR A 69 7.17 -4.10 -15.46
C THR A 69 5.65 -4.31 -15.38
N ILE A 70 4.91 -4.04 -16.45
CA ILE A 70 3.45 -4.19 -16.48
C ILE A 70 3.07 -5.67 -16.44
N ASP A 71 3.68 -6.50 -17.30
CA ASP A 71 3.43 -7.94 -17.33
C ASP A 71 3.74 -8.59 -15.97
N SER A 72 4.90 -8.24 -15.41
CA SER A 72 5.34 -8.74 -14.09
C SER A 72 4.40 -8.31 -12.96
N THR A 73 3.96 -7.05 -12.97
CA THR A 73 3.04 -6.53 -11.96
C THR A 73 1.67 -7.21 -12.04
N ILE A 74 1.11 -7.41 -13.24
CA ILE A 74 -0.18 -8.10 -13.42
C ILE A 74 -0.11 -9.55 -12.92
N ALA A 75 0.94 -10.29 -13.29
CA ALA A 75 1.10 -11.67 -12.83
C ALA A 75 1.21 -11.75 -11.30
N SER A 76 1.91 -10.80 -10.68
CA SER A 76 2.04 -10.71 -9.23
C SER A 76 0.70 -10.34 -8.56
N LEU A 77 -0.11 -9.47 -9.16
CA LEU A 77 -1.43 -9.13 -8.65
C LEU A 77 -2.40 -10.32 -8.71
N PHE A 78 -2.41 -11.10 -9.80
CA PHE A 78 -3.14 -12.37 -9.84
C PHE A 78 -2.71 -13.32 -8.71
N CYS A 79 -1.40 -13.43 -8.47
CA CYS A 79 -0.86 -14.22 -7.38
C CYS A 79 -1.32 -13.71 -6.00
N LEU A 80 -1.30 -12.40 -5.76
CA LEU A 80 -1.77 -11.81 -4.51
C LEU A 80 -3.27 -12.09 -4.27
N GLY A 81 -4.10 -12.08 -5.29
CA GLY A 81 -5.51 -12.48 -5.20
C GLY A 81 -5.70 -13.95 -4.78
N VAL A 82 -4.69 -14.80 -4.98
CA VAL A 82 -4.67 -16.20 -4.53
C VAL A 82 -4.08 -16.32 -3.12
N THR A 83 -2.91 -15.72 -2.87
CA THR A 83 -2.12 -15.90 -1.63
C THR A 83 -2.53 -14.98 -0.50
N ASN A 84 -3.02 -13.78 -0.82
CA ASN A 84 -3.47 -12.75 0.11
C ASN A 84 -4.95 -12.39 -0.10
N PRO A 85 -5.86 -13.38 -0.10
CA PRO A 85 -7.28 -13.18 -0.43
C PRO A 85 -7.98 -12.19 0.51
N GLN A 86 -7.49 -12.06 1.75
CA GLN A 86 -8.00 -11.09 2.71
C GLN A 86 -7.77 -9.63 2.30
N SER A 87 -6.99 -9.38 1.25
CA SER A 87 -6.51 -8.04 0.91
C SER A 87 -6.60 -7.69 -0.58
N SER A 88 -6.78 -8.66 -1.49
CA SER A 88 -6.69 -8.46 -2.94
C SER A 88 -7.45 -9.56 -3.69
N GLY A 89 -7.84 -9.33 -4.93
CA GLY A 89 -8.40 -10.34 -5.82
C GLY A 89 -9.49 -9.83 -6.76
N LEU A 90 -9.97 -10.71 -7.62
CA LEU A 90 -10.87 -10.42 -8.78
C LEU A 90 -12.12 -9.61 -8.45
N GLY A 91 -12.61 -9.70 -7.21
CA GLY A 91 -13.79 -8.94 -6.78
C GLY A 91 -13.49 -7.53 -6.28
N GLY A 92 -12.24 -7.09 -6.34
CA GLY A 92 -11.74 -5.79 -5.91
C GLY A 92 -11.33 -4.87 -7.06
N GLY A 93 -10.42 -3.94 -6.75
CA GLY A 93 -9.83 -3.03 -7.71
C GLY A 93 -8.40 -2.63 -7.34
N PHE A 94 -7.77 -1.83 -8.21
CA PHE A 94 -6.40 -1.37 -8.00
C PHE A 94 -6.16 -0.01 -8.62
N ILE A 95 -5.06 0.62 -8.17
CA ILE A 95 -4.47 1.79 -8.83
C ILE A 95 -3.01 1.47 -9.13
N MET A 96 -2.54 1.77 -10.36
CA MET A 96 -1.18 1.56 -10.81
C MET A 96 -0.59 2.83 -11.39
N THR A 97 0.58 3.22 -10.88
CA THR A 97 1.44 4.27 -11.46
C THR A 97 2.63 3.60 -12.13
N PHE A 98 2.92 3.94 -13.37
CA PHE A 98 4.06 3.36 -14.09
C PHE A 98 4.82 4.40 -14.89
N TYR A 99 6.13 4.21 -14.96
CA TYR A 99 7.08 5.07 -15.64
C TYR A 99 7.78 4.32 -16.76
N ASN A 100 7.80 4.93 -17.94
CA ASN A 100 8.57 4.45 -19.07
C ASN A 100 9.82 5.32 -19.24
N LYS A 101 11.00 4.74 -19.07
CA LYS A 101 12.29 5.43 -19.14
C LYS A 101 12.60 5.95 -20.55
N THR A 102 12.24 5.19 -21.58
CA THR A 102 12.52 5.56 -22.98
C THR A 102 11.78 6.82 -23.39
N THR A 103 10.49 6.90 -23.06
CA THR A 103 9.66 8.06 -23.36
C THR A 103 9.71 9.14 -22.27
N LYS A 104 10.34 8.84 -21.12
CA LYS A 104 10.36 9.67 -19.91
C LYS A 104 8.96 10.10 -19.47
N SER A 105 7.98 9.23 -19.66
CA SER A 105 6.59 9.46 -19.33
C SER A 105 6.12 8.62 -18.16
N CYS A 106 5.37 9.25 -17.29
CA CYS A 106 4.66 8.59 -16.20
C CYS A 106 3.18 8.58 -16.54
N LYS A 107 2.51 7.46 -16.24
CA LYS A 107 1.07 7.26 -16.48
C LYS A 107 0.43 6.56 -15.30
N VAL A 108 -0.90 6.63 -15.24
CA VAL A 108 -1.69 5.97 -14.20
C VAL A 108 -2.85 5.22 -14.84
N ILE A 109 -3.14 4.03 -14.31
CA ILE A 109 -4.39 3.31 -14.50
C ILE A 109 -5.10 3.27 -13.16
N ASP A 110 -6.29 3.87 -13.09
CA ASP A 110 -7.20 3.81 -11.96
C ASP A 110 -8.33 2.82 -12.30
N ALA A 111 -8.23 1.64 -11.75
CA ALA A 111 -9.23 0.58 -11.83
C ALA A 111 -9.91 0.35 -10.47
N ARG A 112 -10.06 1.44 -9.68
CA ARG A 112 -10.81 1.41 -8.43
C ARG A 112 -12.29 1.16 -8.70
N GLU A 113 -12.95 0.57 -7.76
CA GLU A 113 -14.36 0.22 -7.78
C GLU A 113 -15.25 1.47 -7.85
N THR A 114 -16.43 1.30 -8.44
CA THR A 114 -17.42 2.38 -8.55
C THR A 114 -18.73 2.02 -7.85
N ALA A 115 -19.40 3.03 -7.29
CA ALA A 115 -20.73 2.86 -6.73
C ALA A 115 -21.74 2.42 -7.81
N PRO A 116 -22.56 1.38 -7.55
CA PRO A 116 -23.64 0.98 -8.48
C PRO A 116 -24.66 2.09 -8.73
N ASP A 117 -25.36 2.02 -9.88
CA ASP A 117 -26.40 3.00 -10.28
C ASP A 117 -27.52 3.15 -9.21
N ALA A 118 -27.81 2.11 -8.46
CA ALA A 118 -28.85 2.11 -7.43
C ALA A 118 -28.39 2.65 -6.07
N ALA A 119 -27.09 2.99 -5.94
CA ALA A 119 -26.56 3.55 -4.68
C ALA A 119 -27.09 4.97 -4.45
N THR A 120 -27.36 5.28 -3.17
CA THR A 120 -27.83 6.59 -2.76
C THR A 120 -27.02 7.15 -1.60
N ARG A 121 -26.94 8.47 -1.49
CA ARG A 121 -26.16 9.20 -0.50
C ARG A 121 -26.39 8.71 0.94
N ASP A 122 -27.64 8.44 1.30
CA ASP A 122 -28.04 8.13 2.68
C ASP A 122 -28.33 6.64 2.93
N MET A 123 -27.96 5.75 1.99
CA MET A 123 -28.35 4.32 2.04
C MET A 123 -27.82 3.54 3.24
N TYR A 124 -26.79 4.02 3.90
CA TYR A 124 -26.19 3.39 5.09
C TYR A 124 -26.46 4.15 6.40
N LYS A 125 -27.20 5.27 6.33
CA LYS A 125 -27.46 6.11 7.49
C LYS A 125 -28.24 5.35 8.57
N GLY A 126 -27.65 5.29 9.77
CA GLY A 126 -28.22 4.57 10.92
C GLY A 126 -27.91 3.08 10.95
N ASP A 127 -27.23 2.52 9.96
CA ASP A 127 -26.76 1.13 9.96
C ASP A 127 -25.41 0.98 9.23
N GLU A 128 -24.34 1.29 9.95
CA GLU A 128 -22.97 1.17 9.43
C GLU A 128 -22.55 -0.28 9.06
N PHE A 129 -23.28 -1.29 9.52
CA PHE A 129 -23.01 -2.69 9.15
C PHE A 129 -23.26 -2.96 7.67
N LEU A 130 -24.25 -2.27 7.08
CA LEU A 130 -24.63 -2.48 5.67
C LEU A 130 -23.54 -2.02 4.68
N SER A 131 -22.68 -1.07 5.06
CA SER A 131 -21.55 -0.67 4.23
C SER A 131 -20.38 -1.63 4.34
N LYS A 132 -20.29 -2.42 5.43
CA LYS A 132 -19.13 -3.22 5.81
C LYS A 132 -19.28 -4.71 5.54
N TYR A 133 -20.51 -5.22 5.56
CA TYR A 133 -20.77 -6.66 5.50
C TYR A 133 -21.92 -7.00 4.56
N GLY A 134 -21.77 -8.12 3.86
CA GLY A 134 -22.79 -8.65 2.97
C GLY A 134 -22.90 -7.90 1.64
N TYR A 135 -23.87 -8.27 0.86
CA TYR A 135 -23.95 -7.94 -0.56
C TYR A 135 -24.29 -6.48 -0.87
N LYS A 136 -24.80 -5.71 0.09
CA LYS A 136 -25.04 -4.26 -0.07
C LYS A 136 -23.77 -3.43 -0.04
N ALA A 137 -22.68 -3.96 0.54
CA ALA A 137 -21.39 -3.30 0.64
C ALA A 137 -20.58 -3.34 -0.66
N ILE A 138 -21.01 -4.13 -1.65
CA ILE A 138 -20.25 -4.43 -2.86
C ILE A 138 -20.36 -3.28 -3.86
N ALA A 139 -19.21 -2.72 -4.23
CA ALA A 139 -19.04 -1.82 -5.36
C ALA A 139 -18.68 -2.60 -6.64
N THR A 140 -18.82 -1.96 -7.80
CA THR A 140 -18.50 -2.58 -9.10
C THR A 140 -17.00 -2.85 -9.20
N PRO A 141 -16.55 -4.11 -9.34
CA PRO A 141 -15.12 -4.47 -9.32
C PRO A 141 -14.38 -3.97 -10.55
N GLY A 142 -13.08 -3.71 -10.42
CA GLY A 142 -12.26 -3.11 -11.48
C GLY A 142 -11.07 -3.94 -11.97
N GLU A 143 -10.61 -4.95 -11.22
CA GLU A 143 -9.31 -5.56 -11.45
C GLU A 143 -9.13 -6.11 -12.87
N ILE A 144 -10.03 -6.95 -13.37
CA ILE A 144 -9.86 -7.62 -14.67
C ILE A 144 -9.81 -6.63 -15.84
N TYR A 145 -10.65 -5.60 -15.80
CA TYR A 145 -10.64 -4.62 -16.88
C TYR A 145 -9.34 -3.78 -16.85
N GLY A 146 -8.92 -3.38 -15.64
CA GLY A 146 -7.67 -2.66 -15.48
C GLY A 146 -6.43 -3.47 -15.92
N TYR A 147 -6.37 -4.76 -15.55
CA TYR A 147 -5.28 -5.64 -15.98
C TYR A 147 -5.25 -5.81 -17.50
N TRP A 148 -6.41 -5.99 -18.13
CA TRP A 148 -6.49 -6.17 -19.57
C TRP A 148 -6.06 -4.92 -20.34
N ILE A 149 -6.48 -3.71 -19.91
CA ILE A 149 -6.02 -2.46 -20.51
C ILE A 149 -4.51 -2.31 -20.33
N ALA A 150 -3.99 -2.55 -19.12
CA ALA A 150 -2.56 -2.47 -18.84
C ALA A 150 -1.77 -3.42 -19.74
N PHE A 151 -2.19 -4.69 -19.82
CA PHE A 151 -1.54 -5.70 -20.65
C PHE A 151 -1.57 -5.35 -22.14
N THR A 152 -2.74 -5.00 -22.69
CA THR A 152 -2.90 -4.79 -24.14
C THR A 152 -2.24 -3.52 -24.65
N LYS A 153 -2.17 -2.46 -23.81
CA LYS A 153 -1.61 -1.16 -24.22
C LYS A 153 -0.15 -1.00 -23.85
N TYR A 154 0.29 -1.56 -22.72
CA TYR A 154 1.58 -1.27 -22.11
C TYR A 154 2.42 -2.51 -21.79
N GLY A 155 1.90 -3.71 -22.00
CA GLY A 155 2.64 -4.96 -21.88
C GLY A 155 3.78 -5.06 -22.90
N SER A 156 4.72 -5.94 -22.67
CA SER A 156 5.92 -6.12 -23.51
C SER A 156 5.62 -6.67 -24.90
N GLY A 157 4.49 -7.35 -25.08
CA GLY A 157 4.16 -8.14 -26.26
C GLY A 157 5.02 -9.41 -26.41
N LYS A 158 5.85 -9.75 -25.42
CA LYS A 158 6.74 -10.93 -25.44
C LYS A 158 6.22 -12.10 -24.62
N VAL A 159 5.29 -11.86 -23.73
CA VAL A 159 4.57 -12.87 -22.93
C VAL A 159 3.09 -12.83 -23.26
N SER A 160 2.44 -13.98 -23.22
CA SER A 160 0.99 -14.06 -23.47
C SER A 160 0.20 -13.72 -22.20
N TRP A 161 -1.06 -13.30 -22.36
CA TRP A 161 -1.98 -13.15 -21.23
C TRP A 161 -2.06 -14.39 -20.35
N LYS A 162 -2.11 -15.57 -21.00
CA LYS A 162 -2.14 -16.86 -20.32
C LYS A 162 -0.89 -17.10 -19.45
N ASP A 163 0.29 -16.68 -19.90
CA ASP A 163 1.53 -16.80 -19.10
C ASP A 163 1.46 -16.03 -17.78
N LEU A 164 0.70 -14.93 -17.73
CA LEU A 164 0.55 -14.12 -16.51
C LEU A 164 -0.36 -14.79 -15.48
N VAL A 165 -1.33 -15.60 -15.94
CA VAL A 165 -2.37 -16.18 -15.07
C VAL A 165 -2.04 -17.60 -14.62
N ILE A 166 -1.38 -18.41 -15.46
CA ILE A 166 -1.08 -19.85 -15.19
C ILE A 166 -0.44 -20.07 -13.81
N PRO A 167 0.60 -19.32 -13.38
CA PRO A 167 1.22 -19.59 -12.08
C PRO A 167 0.22 -19.47 -10.92
N SER A 168 -0.71 -18.53 -11.01
CA SER A 168 -1.77 -18.33 -10.02
C SER A 168 -2.83 -19.45 -10.05
N ILE A 169 -3.14 -20.01 -11.22
CA ILE A 169 -4.01 -21.20 -11.36
C ILE A 169 -3.37 -22.39 -10.64
N GLU A 170 -2.07 -22.61 -10.87
CA GLU A 170 -1.33 -23.71 -10.26
C GLU A 170 -1.29 -23.60 -8.74
N LEU A 171 -1.00 -22.42 -8.20
CA LEU A 171 -1.05 -22.15 -6.76
C LEU A 171 -2.43 -22.41 -6.17
N ALA A 172 -3.48 -21.88 -6.77
CA ALA A 172 -4.86 -22.05 -6.30
C ALA A 172 -5.30 -23.53 -6.33
N ARG A 173 -4.89 -24.29 -7.35
CA ARG A 173 -5.24 -25.69 -7.55
C ARG A 173 -4.45 -26.64 -6.67
N ASN A 174 -3.14 -26.44 -6.57
CA ASN A 174 -2.25 -27.33 -5.84
C ASN A 174 -2.23 -27.02 -4.34
N GLY A 175 -2.53 -25.80 -3.97
CA GLY A 175 -2.63 -25.27 -2.61
C GLY A 175 -1.54 -24.25 -2.29
N ILE A 176 -1.92 -23.29 -1.49
CA ILE A 176 -1.05 -22.23 -0.97
C ILE A 176 -0.76 -22.48 0.52
N PRO A 177 0.46 -22.24 0.98
CA PRO A 177 0.75 -22.25 2.41
C PRO A 177 0.08 -21.04 3.08
N VAL A 178 -0.59 -21.28 4.20
CA VAL A 178 -1.15 -20.21 5.02
C VAL A 178 -0.02 -19.47 5.71
N SER A 179 0.17 -18.21 5.36
CA SER A 179 1.14 -17.32 6.02
C SER A 179 0.72 -17.03 7.46
N GLU A 180 1.66 -16.55 8.30
CA GLU A 180 1.35 -16.11 9.66
C GLU A 180 0.28 -15.00 9.63
N TYR A 181 0.44 -14.01 8.73
CA TYR A 181 -0.54 -12.93 8.58
C TYR A 181 -1.93 -13.43 8.19
N LEU A 182 -2.04 -14.29 7.17
CA LEU A 182 -3.33 -14.85 6.77
C LEU A 182 -3.97 -15.64 7.92
N GLY A 183 -3.19 -16.48 8.63
CA GLY A 183 -3.66 -17.24 9.78
C GLY A 183 -4.20 -16.35 10.91
N ASP A 184 -3.53 -15.23 11.21
CA ASP A 184 -3.97 -14.27 12.21
C ASP A 184 -5.30 -13.61 11.81
N VAL A 185 -5.43 -13.18 10.54
CA VAL A 185 -6.67 -12.58 10.04
C VAL A 185 -7.82 -13.58 9.99
N LEU A 186 -7.56 -14.84 9.61
CA LEU A 186 -8.55 -15.92 9.64
C LEU A 186 -9.13 -16.12 11.05
N LYS A 187 -8.27 -16.11 12.09
CA LYS A 187 -8.69 -16.19 13.50
C LYS A 187 -9.60 -15.03 13.90
N VAL A 188 -9.26 -13.81 13.51
CA VAL A 188 -10.08 -12.62 13.78
C VAL A 188 -11.47 -12.73 13.14
N LYS A 189 -11.56 -13.28 11.92
CA LYS A 189 -12.83 -13.39 11.17
C LYS A 189 -13.58 -14.72 11.39
N GLU A 190 -13.07 -15.67 12.15
CA GLU A 190 -13.65 -17.01 12.33
C GLU A 190 -15.13 -16.99 12.71
N SER A 191 -15.54 -16.08 13.60
CA SER A 191 -16.94 -15.98 14.04
C SER A 191 -17.92 -15.63 12.92
N HIS A 192 -17.45 -14.85 11.92
CA HIS A 192 -18.23 -14.53 10.71
C HIS A 192 -18.28 -15.74 9.77
N PHE A 193 -17.14 -16.38 9.50
CA PHE A 193 -17.07 -17.54 8.59
C PHE A 193 -17.97 -18.69 9.02
N ARG A 194 -18.13 -18.89 10.33
CA ARG A 194 -19.04 -19.93 10.84
C ARG A 194 -20.51 -19.65 10.55
N LYS A 195 -20.91 -18.40 10.46
CA LYS A 195 -22.29 -17.98 10.24
C LYS A 195 -22.68 -17.94 8.76
N LEU A 196 -21.73 -17.67 7.87
CA LEU A 196 -21.96 -17.42 6.44
C LEU A 196 -21.70 -18.66 5.60
N LYS A 197 -22.67 -19.06 4.79
CA LYS A 197 -22.56 -20.25 3.94
C LYS A 197 -21.45 -20.13 2.90
N SER A 198 -21.29 -18.95 2.30
CA SER A 198 -20.28 -18.63 1.30
C SER A 198 -18.85 -18.75 1.84
N MET A 199 -18.65 -18.54 3.15
CA MET A 199 -17.34 -18.51 3.80
C MET A 199 -16.92 -19.83 4.46
N LYS A 200 -17.73 -20.89 4.38
CA LYS A 200 -17.40 -22.19 5.01
C LYS A 200 -16.12 -22.84 4.49
N GLY A 201 -15.74 -22.54 3.24
CA GLY A 201 -14.47 -23.01 2.66
C GLY A 201 -13.20 -22.56 3.39
N TRP A 202 -13.33 -21.52 4.23
CA TRP A 202 -12.22 -21.01 5.07
C TRP A 202 -12.08 -21.75 6.41
N LEU A 203 -12.94 -22.74 6.68
CA LEU A 203 -12.82 -23.65 7.81
C LEU A 203 -12.12 -24.95 7.36
N ASN A 204 -11.06 -25.32 8.05
CA ASN A 204 -10.33 -26.56 7.80
C ASN A 204 -11.24 -27.76 8.16
N PRO A 205 -11.60 -28.64 7.20
CA PRO A 205 -12.55 -29.72 7.43
C PRO A 205 -12.06 -30.78 8.44
N LYS A 206 -10.74 -30.85 8.68
CA LYS A 206 -10.16 -31.78 9.64
C LYS A 206 -10.30 -31.32 11.09
N THR A 207 -10.17 -30.01 11.32
CA THR A 207 -10.16 -29.43 12.67
C THR A 207 -11.47 -28.72 13.02
N ASN A 208 -12.30 -28.42 12.02
CA ASN A 208 -13.49 -27.58 12.13
C ASN A 208 -13.19 -26.18 12.73
N LYS A 209 -11.96 -25.68 12.53
CA LYS A 209 -11.51 -24.32 12.85
C LYS A 209 -11.05 -23.64 11.56
N VAL A 210 -10.77 -22.34 11.60
CA VAL A 210 -10.06 -21.70 10.48
C VAL A 210 -8.70 -22.33 10.25
N TYR A 211 -8.17 -22.20 9.04
CA TYR A 211 -6.80 -22.62 8.76
C TYR A 211 -5.80 -21.78 9.55
N GLU A 212 -4.71 -22.40 9.98
CA GLU A 212 -3.65 -21.78 10.77
C GLU A 212 -2.35 -21.69 9.96
N HIS A 213 -1.40 -20.90 10.44
CA HIS A 213 -0.07 -20.80 9.83
C HIS A 213 0.54 -22.18 9.59
N GLY A 214 1.03 -22.41 8.36
CA GLY A 214 1.61 -23.68 7.92
C GLY A 214 0.61 -24.69 7.35
N ASP A 215 -0.69 -24.49 7.52
CA ASP A 215 -1.70 -25.25 6.77
C ASP A 215 -1.61 -24.94 5.28
N VAL A 216 -2.24 -25.78 4.46
CA VAL A 216 -2.35 -25.60 3.01
C VAL A 216 -3.81 -25.47 2.62
N ILE A 217 -4.16 -24.39 1.93
CA ILE A 217 -5.52 -24.14 1.40
C ILE A 217 -5.52 -24.32 -0.13
N LYS A 218 -6.48 -25.12 -0.64
CA LYS A 218 -6.79 -25.18 -2.06
C LYS A 218 -8.00 -24.32 -2.37
N ARG A 219 -7.92 -23.56 -3.45
CA ARG A 219 -8.99 -22.66 -3.91
C ARG A 219 -9.44 -23.10 -5.31
N LEU A 220 -10.11 -24.26 -5.39
CA LEU A 220 -10.40 -24.94 -6.64
C LEU A 220 -11.37 -24.14 -7.54
N GLU A 221 -12.38 -23.52 -6.94
CA GLU A 221 -13.34 -22.68 -7.66
C GLU A 221 -12.62 -21.47 -8.26
N LEU A 222 -11.73 -20.82 -7.50
CA LEU A 222 -10.93 -19.71 -8.01
C LEU A 222 -9.97 -20.17 -9.12
N ALA A 223 -9.36 -21.36 -8.98
CA ALA A 223 -8.49 -21.92 -10.02
C ALA A 223 -9.24 -22.11 -11.35
N ASN A 224 -10.50 -22.59 -11.30
CA ASN A 224 -11.34 -22.75 -12.47
C ASN A 224 -11.71 -21.41 -13.10
N THR A 225 -12.05 -20.41 -12.29
CA THR A 225 -12.35 -19.04 -12.76
C THR A 225 -11.13 -18.40 -13.42
N LEU A 226 -9.96 -18.52 -12.79
CA LEU A 226 -8.69 -18.04 -13.37
C LEU A 226 -8.37 -18.76 -14.69
N GLU A 227 -8.68 -20.05 -14.81
CA GLU A 227 -8.48 -20.82 -16.04
C GLU A 227 -9.44 -20.35 -17.17
N MET A 228 -10.70 -20.01 -16.86
CA MET A 228 -11.60 -19.37 -17.80
C MET A 228 -11.04 -18.04 -18.30
N ILE A 229 -10.56 -17.19 -17.38
CA ILE A 229 -9.94 -15.89 -17.68
C ILE A 229 -8.67 -16.04 -18.53
N ALA A 230 -7.81 -17.00 -18.18
CA ALA A 230 -6.56 -17.28 -18.91
C ALA A 230 -6.78 -17.76 -20.36
N ASN A 231 -7.85 -18.49 -20.60
CA ASN A 231 -8.19 -19.05 -21.91
C ASN A 231 -9.11 -18.15 -22.74
N SER A 232 -9.60 -17.04 -22.17
CA SER A 232 -10.46 -16.10 -22.89
C SER A 232 -9.67 -15.24 -23.87
N ASN A 233 -10.20 -15.02 -25.06
CA ASN A 233 -9.68 -14.05 -26.02
C ASN A 233 -10.04 -12.60 -25.63
N ASP A 234 -11.10 -12.44 -24.84
CA ASP A 234 -11.54 -11.17 -24.27
C ASP A 234 -12.00 -11.41 -22.82
N PRO A 235 -11.08 -11.30 -21.85
CA PRO A 235 -11.41 -11.50 -20.44
C PRO A 235 -12.33 -10.40 -19.88
N VAL A 236 -12.40 -9.23 -20.51
CA VAL A 236 -13.33 -8.16 -20.14
C VAL A 236 -14.75 -8.56 -20.52
N ASP A 237 -14.96 -9.04 -21.73
CA ASP A 237 -16.28 -9.53 -22.14
C ASP A 237 -16.74 -10.67 -21.23
N LEU A 238 -15.88 -11.65 -20.97
CA LEU A 238 -16.18 -12.77 -20.08
C LEU A 238 -16.59 -12.32 -18.67
N PHE A 239 -15.87 -11.36 -18.09
CA PHE A 239 -16.03 -10.96 -16.69
C PHE A 239 -17.13 -9.94 -16.46
N TYR A 240 -17.33 -8.98 -17.40
CA TYR A 240 -18.27 -7.87 -17.23
C TYR A 240 -19.57 -8.01 -18.05
N HIS A 241 -19.57 -8.83 -19.10
CA HIS A 241 -20.71 -8.97 -20.00
C HIS A 241 -21.23 -10.42 -20.09
N GLY A 242 -20.32 -11.40 -19.90
CA GLY A 242 -20.57 -12.83 -20.11
C GLY A 242 -20.97 -13.58 -18.85
N GLU A 243 -20.58 -14.87 -18.82
CA GLU A 243 -20.98 -15.85 -17.81
C GLU A 243 -20.61 -15.45 -16.39
N ILE A 244 -19.40 -14.89 -16.17
CA ILE A 244 -18.96 -14.47 -14.84
C ILE A 244 -19.86 -13.33 -14.33
N ALA A 245 -20.20 -12.36 -15.19
CA ALA A 245 -21.13 -11.29 -14.86
C ALA A 245 -22.51 -11.82 -14.47
N ASP A 246 -23.05 -12.79 -15.22
CA ASP A 246 -24.37 -13.35 -14.96
C ASP A 246 -24.44 -14.06 -13.61
N ILE A 247 -23.42 -14.85 -13.28
CA ILE A 247 -23.31 -15.52 -11.98
C ILE A 247 -23.19 -14.50 -10.84
N MET A 248 -22.28 -13.54 -10.97
CA MET A 248 -22.00 -12.52 -9.96
C MET A 248 -23.24 -11.68 -9.66
N VAL A 249 -23.92 -11.17 -10.68
CA VAL A 249 -25.13 -10.35 -10.53
C VAL A 249 -26.26 -11.15 -9.89
N LYS A 250 -26.45 -12.40 -10.31
CA LYS A 250 -27.45 -13.29 -9.70
C LYS A 250 -27.20 -13.49 -8.22
N GLU A 251 -25.97 -13.84 -7.83
CA GLU A 251 -25.60 -14.04 -6.43
C GLU A 251 -25.84 -12.77 -5.59
N ILE A 252 -25.41 -11.63 -6.09
CA ILE A 252 -25.54 -10.35 -5.39
C ILE A 252 -27.00 -9.97 -5.20
N GLN A 253 -27.83 -10.08 -6.24
CA GLN A 253 -29.24 -9.68 -6.17
C GLN A 253 -30.09 -10.65 -5.35
N GLU A 254 -29.87 -11.97 -5.46
CA GLU A 254 -30.59 -12.97 -4.64
C GLU A 254 -30.32 -12.79 -3.14
N ASN A 255 -29.20 -12.13 -2.75
CA ASN A 255 -28.82 -11.85 -1.38
C ASN A 255 -29.02 -10.37 -0.98
N GLY A 256 -29.80 -9.61 -1.75
CA GLY A 256 -30.23 -8.25 -1.41
C GLY A 256 -29.21 -7.15 -1.70
N GLY A 257 -28.17 -7.45 -2.47
CA GLY A 257 -27.24 -6.43 -2.99
C GLY A 257 -27.85 -5.62 -4.13
N ILE A 258 -27.18 -4.52 -4.49
CA ILE A 258 -27.72 -3.52 -5.43
C ILE A 258 -27.02 -3.50 -6.79
N LEU A 259 -25.90 -4.20 -6.95
CA LEU A 259 -25.14 -4.25 -8.19
C LEU A 259 -25.94 -4.99 -9.28
N THR A 260 -25.96 -4.43 -10.47
CA THR A 260 -26.69 -4.96 -11.64
C THR A 260 -25.73 -5.22 -12.81
N LYS A 261 -26.20 -5.96 -13.81
CA LYS A 261 -25.45 -6.16 -15.07
C LYS A 261 -25.16 -4.83 -15.77
N LYS A 262 -26.04 -3.82 -15.61
CA LYS A 262 -25.85 -2.50 -16.20
C LYS A 262 -24.63 -1.77 -15.59
N ASP A 263 -24.36 -1.95 -14.29
CA ASP A 263 -23.20 -1.37 -13.63
C ASP A 263 -21.91 -1.97 -14.18
N LEU A 264 -21.88 -3.29 -14.36
CA LEU A 264 -20.74 -3.99 -14.97
C LEU A 264 -20.51 -3.53 -16.42
N LEU A 265 -21.56 -3.42 -17.22
CA LEU A 265 -21.48 -2.95 -18.62
C LEU A 265 -20.95 -1.51 -18.76
N LYS A 266 -21.23 -0.65 -17.78
CA LYS A 266 -20.79 0.75 -17.77
C LYS A 266 -19.39 0.93 -17.24
N TYR A 267 -18.92 0.00 -16.40
CA TYR A 267 -17.63 0.14 -15.73
C TYR A 267 -16.49 0.28 -16.73
N LYS A 268 -15.60 1.25 -16.49
CA LYS A 268 -14.35 1.43 -17.24
C LYS A 268 -13.28 1.98 -16.31
N PRO A 269 -12.06 1.42 -16.33
CA PRO A 269 -10.92 2.05 -15.69
C PRO A 269 -10.64 3.44 -16.28
N VAL A 270 -10.06 4.32 -15.48
CA VAL A 270 -9.60 5.65 -15.94
C VAL A 270 -8.09 5.58 -16.21
N GLU A 271 -7.68 6.08 -17.36
CA GLU A 271 -6.28 6.22 -17.73
C GLU A 271 -5.88 7.69 -17.63
N TYR A 272 -4.83 8.00 -16.87
CA TYR A 272 -4.26 9.33 -16.79
C TYR A 272 -2.92 9.37 -17.54
N ASP A 273 -2.92 9.98 -18.72
CA ASP A 273 -1.70 10.29 -19.50
C ASP A 273 -0.90 11.43 -18.86
N THR A 274 -1.55 12.26 -18.07
CA THR A 274 -0.96 13.39 -17.32
C THR A 274 -1.31 13.26 -15.84
N PRO A 275 -0.63 12.35 -15.10
CA PRO A 275 -0.84 12.18 -13.68
C PRO A 275 -0.36 13.39 -12.88
N LEU A 276 -0.55 13.39 -11.56
CA LEU A 276 -0.01 14.45 -10.71
C LEU A 276 1.52 14.32 -10.59
N ILE A 277 2.18 15.47 -10.68
CA ILE A 277 3.64 15.58 -10.65
C ILE A 277 4.05 16.56 -9.55
N ASN A 278 5.07 16.18 -8.77
CA ASN A 278 5.79 17.08 -7.89
C ASN A 278 7.28 17.03 -8.25
N ASP A 279 7.87 18.14 -8.67
CA ASP A 279 9.27 18.24 -9.10
C ASP A 279 10.13 19.17 -8.22
N HIS A 280 9.63 19.48 -7.03
CA HIS A 280 10.29 20.40 -6.10
C HIS A 280 10.60 19.79 -4.71
N PHE A 281 10.32 18.51 -4.49
CA PHE A 281 10.64 17.81 -3.23
C PHE A 281 12.16 17.76 -2.96
N ILE A 282 12.93 17.31 -3.94
CA ILE A 282 14.40 17.33 -3.96
C ILE A 282 14.81 17.73 -5.37
N ASP A 283 15.80 18.63 -5.51
CA ASP A 283 16.25 19.07 -6.83
C ASP A 283 16.63 17.89 -7.74
N GLY A 284 16.15 17.94 -8.96
CA GLY A 284 16.35 16.89 -9.95
C GLY A 284 15.42 15.68 -9.84
N LEU A 285 14.72 15.46 -8.72
CA LEU A 285 13.77 14.36 -8.55
C LEU A 285 12.34 14.79 -8.83
N VAL A 286 11.58 13.87 -9.43
CA VAL A 286 10.15 14.02 -9.73
C VAL A 286 9.40 12.89 -9.06
N LEU A 287 8.40 13.24 -8.26
CA LEU A 287 7.41 12.31 -7.73
C LEU A 287 6.21 12.30 -8.67
N CYS A 288 5.80 11.12 -9.08
CA CYS A 288 4.64 10.94 -9.95
C CYS A 288 3.67 9.93 -9.34
N GLY A 289 2.38 10.26 -9.40
CA GLY A 289 1.33 9.39 -8.89
C GLY A 289 -0.10 9.81 -9.28
N PRO A 290 -1.09 9.03 -8.86
CA PRO A 290 -2.47 9.19 -9.28
C PRO A 290 -3.14 10.42 -8.64
N PRO A 291 -4.09 11.06 -9.34
CA PRO A 291 -4.99 12.03 -8.70
C PRO A 291 -5.97 11.35 -7.72
N PRO A 292 -6.74 12.12 -6.94
CA PRO A 292 -7.86 11.57 -6.20
C PRO A 292 -8.86 10.85 -7.13
N PRO A 293 -9.41 9.70 -6.69
CA PRO A 293 -9.62 9.30 -5.30
C PRO A 293 -8.41 8.67 -4.58
N SER A 294 -7.22 8.64 -5.17
CA SER A 294 -5.99 8.25 -4.46
C SER A 294 -5.54 9.29 -3.44
N SER A 295 -4.60 8.90 -2.57
CA SER A 295 -3.96 9.82 -1.62
C SER A 295 -2.49 10.13 -1.96
N PHE A 296 -2.06 9.95 -3.21
CA PHE A 296 -0.73 10.41 -3.65
C PHE A 296 -0.49 11.88 -3.31
N THR A 297 -1.49 12.74 -3.58
CA THR A 297 -1.46 14.17 -3.26
C THR A 297 -1.11 14.43 -1.80
N VAL A 298 -1.66 13.63 -0.88
CA VAL A 298 -1.42 13.75 0.56
C VAL A 298 -0.02 13.26 0.93
N THR A 299 0.39 12.10 0.39
CA THR A 299 1.72 11.52 0.65
C THR A 299 2.84 12.44 0.14
N GLN A 300 2.71 12.95 -1.10
CA GLN A 300 3.70 13.84 -1.68
C GLN A 300 3.76 15.20 -0.94
N LEU A 301 2.62 15.73 -0.45
CA LEU A 301 2.61 16.96 0.36
C LEU A 301 3.37 16.76 1.66
N LEU A 302 3.11 15.66 2.39
CA LEU A 302 3.82 15.33 3.63
C LEU A 302 5.35 15.30 3.40
N VAL A 303 5.81 14.56 2.37
CA VAL A 303 7.25 14.46 2.10
C VAL A 303 7.83 15.80 1.63
N SER A 304 7.06 16.60 0.88
CA SER A 304 7.52 17.91 0.40
C SER A 304 7.66 18.93 1.51
N ILE A 305 6.73 18.95 2.48
CA ILE A 305 6.85 19.82 3.66
C ILE A 305 8.15 19.51 4.41
N VAL A 306 8.39 18.23 4.73
CA VAL A 306 9.62 17.85 5.42
C VAL A 306 10.85 18.10 4.54
N GLY A 307 10.80 17.74 3.26
CA GLY A 307 11.87 18.04 2.30
C GLY A 307 12.26 19.51 2.30
N ARG A 308 11.27 20.39 2.29
CA ARG A 308 11.45 21.84 2.29
C ARG A 308 12.05 22.40 3.59
N LEU A 309 11.63 21.84 4.76
CA LEU A 309 12.21 22.20 6.05
C LEU A 309 13.71 21.87 6.12
N TYR A 310 14.14 20.81 5.42
CA TYR A 310 15.53 20.35 5.41
C TYR A 310 16.32 20.72 4.14
N GLU A 311 15.75 21.44 3.17
CA GLU A 311 16.36 21.71 1.86
C GLU A 311 17.77 22.33 1.99
N ASN A 312 17.95 23.33 2.85
CA ASN A 312 19.21 24.03 3.09
C ASN A 312 19.88 23.65 4.42
N SER A 313 19.43 22.56 5.05
CA SER A 313 19.94 22.14 6.35
C SER A 313 21.23 21.34 6.23
N THR A 314 22.21 21.61 7.08
CA THR A 314 23.39 20.76 7.29
C THR A 314 23.06 19.48 8.08
N ASN A 315 21.87 19.40 8.66
CA ASN A 315 21.38 18.28 9.48
C ASN A 315 20.76 17.15 8.64
N ARG A 316 21.15 16.99 7.38
CA ARG A 316 20.71 15.92 6.47
C ARG A 316 21.62 14.71 6.59
N ASN A 317 21.69 14.10 7.76
CA ASN A 317 22.57 12.98 8.05
C ASN A 317 21.97 12.04 9.10
N LEU A 318 22.53 10.83 9.21
CA LEU A 318 22.06 9.79 10.12
C LEU A 318 22.23 10.18 11.60
N GLU A 319 23.29 10.92 11.96
CA GLU A 319 23.49 11.36 13.33
C GLU A 319 22.34 12.24 13.81
N TYR A 320 21.93 13.20 12.99
CA TYR A 320 20.79 14.04 13.31
C TYR A 320 19.49 13.23 13.36
N LEU A 321 19.24 12.37 12.37
CA LEU A 321 18.03 11.53 12.30
C LEU A 321 17.84 10.70 13.57
N TYR A 322 18.90 10.09 14.09
CA TYR A 322 18.83 9.19 15.25
C TYR A 322 18.89 9.91 16.61
N ASN A 323 19.29 11.18 16.66
CA ASN A 323 19.50 11.92 17.91
C ASN A 323 18.58 13.11 18.12
N SER A 324 17.90 13.60 17.08
CA SER A 324 17.08 14.80 17.16
C SER A 324 15.59 14.48 17.27
N PRO A 325 14.88 14.92 18.31
CA PRO A 325 13.43 14.81 18.38
C PRO A 325 12.75 15.77 17.39
N ARG A 326 13.46 16.82 16.93
CA ARG A 326 12.93 17.82 15.99
C ARG A 326 12.44 17.20 14.69
N PHE A 327 13.19 16.28 14.08
CA PHE A 327 12.74 15.59 12.86
C PHE A 327 11.40 14.88 13.05
N TYR A 328 11.21 14.22 14.18
CA TYR A 328 9.97 13.49 14.47
C TYR A 328 8.80 14.42 14.76
N HIS A 329 9.06 15.56 15.41
CA HIS A 329 8.06 16.62 15.53
C HIS A 329 7.66 17.18 14.16
N ASP A 330 8.62 17.52 13.31
CA ASP A 330 8.38 18.05 11.97
C ASP A 330 7.58 17.04 11.11
N PHE A 331 7.90 15.73 11.23
CA PHE A 331 7.15 14.66 10.54
C PHE A 331 5.70 14.57 11.02
N ILE A 332 5.45 14.66 12.34
CA ILE A 332 4.10 14.61 12.91
C ILE A 332 3.30 15.85 12.47
N GLU A 333 3.89 17.04 12.56
CA GLU A 333 3.23 18.29 12.12
C GLU A 333 2.92 18.28 10.62
N ALA A 334 3.87 17.85 9.79
CA ALA A 334 3.64 17.68 8.36
C ALA A 334 2.52 16.68 8.06
N SER A 335 2.44 15.60 8.85
CA SER A 335 1.34 14.62 8.75
C SER A 335 0.00 15.28 9.05
N LYS A 336 -0.12 16.07 10.12
CA LYS A 336 -1.37 16.77 10.47
C LYS A 336 -1.84 17.72 9.35
N PHE A 337 -0.93 18.54 8.78
CA PHE A 337 -1.26 19.41 7.65
C PHE A 337 -1.72 18.61 6.42
N ALA A 338 -1.02 17.54 6.07
CA ALA A 338 -1.32 16.75 4.89
C ALA A 338 -2.65 15.98 5.02
N TYR A 339 -2.88 15.31 6.16
CA TYR A 339 -4.12 14.57 6.41
C TYR A 339 -5.33 15.50 6.58
N ALA A 340 -5.15 16.73 7.08
CA ALA A 340 -6.20 17.73 7.09
C ALA A 340 -6.72 18.01 5.67
N GLN A 341 -5.84 18.11 4.68
CA GLN A 341 -6.25 18.31 3.28
C GLN A 341 -6.95 17.08 2.68
N ARG A 342 -6.62 15.87 3.14
CA ARG A 342 -7.29 14.64 2.70
C ARG A 342 -8.80 14.71 2.92
N THR A 343 -9.24 15.33 4.02
CA THR A 343 -10.68 15.45 4.35
C THR A 343 -11.47 16.30 3.35
N LEU A 344 -10.81 17.04 2.48
CA LEU A 344 -11.40 17.92 1.47
C LEU A 344 -11.33 17.33 0.04
N LEU A 345 -10.76 16.11 -0.10
CA LEU A 345 -10.60 15.43 -1.38
C LEU A 345 -11.75 14.47 -1.66
N GLY A 346 -11.97 14.18 -2.93
CA GLY A 346 -12.93 13.24 -3.47
C GLY A 346 -12.59 12.93 -4.93
N ASP A 347 -13.33 12.05 -5.56
CA ASP A 347 -13.16 11.69 -6.97
C ASP A 347 -13.16 12.94 -7.87
N VAL A 348 -12.06 13.17 -8.59
CA VAL A 348 -11.84 14.38 -9.40
C VAL A 348 -12.78 14.47 -10.61
N ASP A 349 -13.39 13.37 -11.03
CA ASP A 349 -14.37 13.35 -12.11
C ASP A 349 -15.77 13.78 -11.64
N TYR A 350 -16.00 13.78 -10.32
CA TYR A 350 -17.25 14.18 -9.67
C TYR A 350 -17.13 15.50 -8.89
N VAL A 351 -15.92 15.81 -8.39
CA VAL A 351 -15.69 16.93 -7.47
C VAL A 351 -14.64 17.89 -8.01
N ASN A 352 -15.07 18.96 -8.67
CA ASN A 352 -14.16 19.96 -9.23
C ASN A 352 -13.23 20.62 -8.19
N SER A 353 -13.73 20.89 -6.96
CA SER A 353 -12.89 21.44 -5.88
C SER A 353 -11.74 20.50 -5.52
N SER A 354 -11.95 19.19 -5.53
CA SER A 354 -10.91 18.19 -5.32
C SER A 354 -9.84 18.22 -6.41
N LYS A 355 -10.25 18.38 -7.67
CA LYS A 355 -9.31 18.51 -8.79
C LYS A 355 -8.39 19.72 -8.63
N PHE A 356 -8.95 20.90 -8.34
CA PHE A 356 -8.15 22.11 -8.12
C PHE A 356 -7.26 21.99 -6.87
N LEU A 357 -7.82 21.49 -5.78
CA LEU A 357 -7.05 21.31 -4.55
C LEU A 357 -5.88 20.35 -4.77
N SER A 358 -6.12 19.18 -5.39
CA SER A 358 -5.06 18.20 -5.62
C SER A 358 -3.89 18.72 -6.46
N GLN A 359 -4.16 19.56 -7.46
CA GLN A 359 -3.14 20.25 -8.25
C GLN A 359 -2.38 21.28 -7.40
N ASN A 360 -3.10 22.09 -6.61
CA ASN A 360 -2.48 23.10 -5.76
C ASN A 360 -1.55 22.47 -4.70
N LEU A 361 -1.96 21.34 -4.10
CA LEU A 361 -1.16 20.62 -3.10
C LEU A 361 0.16 20.06 -3.65
N THR A 362 0.33 19.95 -4.99
CA THR A 362 1.59 19.53 -5.62
C THR A 362 2.52 20.71 -5.96
N THR A 363 2.15 21.95 -5.63
CA THR A 363 2.95 23.13 -5.94
C THR A 363 3.95 23.47 -4.83
N ARG A 364 5.05 24.13 -5.22
CA ARG A 364 6.03 24.66 -4.28
C ARG A 364 5.44 25.77 -3.40
N GLU A 365 4.62 26.61 -4.01
CA GLU A 365 3.96 27.73 -3.33
C GLU A 365 3.09 27.24 -2.17
N TYR A 366 2.33 26.17 -2.36
CA TYR A 366 1.53 25.60 -1.28
C TYR A 366 2.41 25.00 -0.18
N THR A 367 3.47 24.27 -0.57
CA THR A 367 4.46 23.72 0.38
C THR A 367 5.10 24.84 1.20
N ASP A 368 5.55 25.93 0.58
CA ASP A 368 6.14 27.09 1.25
C ASP A 368 5.14 27.79 2.18
N TRP A 369 3.87 27.88 1.77
CA TRP A 369 2.81 28.40 2.61
C TRP A 369 2.61 27.55 3.88
N VAL A 370 2.58 26.23 3.77
CA VAL A 370 2.48 25.33 4.93
C VAL A 370 3.71 25.48 5.83
N VAL A 371 4.92 25.47 5.27
CA VAL A 371 6.18 25.62 6.03
C VAL A 371 6.21 26.94 6.80
N SER A 372 5.70 28.04 6.23
CA SER A 372 5.60 29.32 6.93
C SER A 372 4.68 29.30 8.16
N ARG A 373 3.80 28.30 8.26
CA ARG A 373 2.89 28.11 9.39
C ARG A 373 3.43 27.15 10.45
N PHE A 374 4.56 26.50 10.21
CA PHE A 374 5.15 25.60 11.21
C PHE A 374 5.44 26.33 12.52
N LYS A 375 5.14 25.66 13.62
CA LYS A 375 5.39 26.13 14.97
C LYS A 375 6.32 25.17 15.70
N ASP A 376 7.02 25.68 16.71
CA ASP A 376 7.87 24.84 17.56
C ASP A 376 7.08 24.02 18.58
N TYR A 377 5.74 24.11 18.56
CA TYR A 377 4.86 23.42 19.49
C TYR A 377 3.58 22.98 18.77
N ALA A 378 3.09 21.78 19.07
CA ALA A 378 1.84 21.24 18.51
C ALA A 378 0.67 22.18 18.76
N GLN A 379 -0.17 22.37 17.73
CA GLN A 379 -1.33 23.25 17.78
C GLN A 379 -2.63 22.45 17.90
N GLU A 380 -3.72 23.11 18.23
CA GLU A 380 -5.07 22.52 18.21
C GLU A 380 -5.46 22.15 16.76
N SER A 381 -6.27 21.10 16.60
CA SER A 381 -6.62 20.54 15.29
C SER A 381 -7.16 21.57 14.29
N SER A 382 -7.94 22.55 14.76
CA SER A 382 -8.46 23.63 13.92
C SER A 382 -7.39 24.48 13.22
N TYR A 383 -6.15 24.47 13.73
CA TYR A 383 -5.03 25.19 13.15
C TYR A 383 -4.60 24.63 11.79
N TYR A 384 -4.71 23.32 11.59
CA TYR A 384 -4.23 22.62 10.39
C TYR A 384 -5.25 22.68 9.23
N GLY A 385 -6.47 23.13 9.49
CA GLY A 385 -7.58 23.10 8.54
C GLY A 385 -8.23 21.71 8.46
N GLY A 386 -9.06 21.47 7.46
CA GLY A 386 -9.75 20.20 7.29
C GLY A 386 -11.02 20.05 8.15
N ILE A 387 -11.66 18.88 8.04
CA ILE A 387 -12.89 18.54 8.76
C ILE A 387 -12.55 17.79 10.05
N LEU A 388 -13.07 18.27 11.18
CA LEU A 388 -12.81 17.70 12.50
C LEU A 388 -13.90 16.68 12.84
N GLU A 389 -13.56 15.43 13.02
CA GLU A 389 -14.31 14.34 13.70
C GLU A 389 -13.93 12.97 13.14
N GLY A 390 -13.83 11.94 13.99
CA GLY A 390 -13.77 10.57 13.58
C GLY A 390 -12.88 9.58 14.31
N HIS A 391 -13.36 8.31 14.45
CA HIS A 391 -12.56 7.17 14.93
C HIS A 391 -13.09 5.80 14.50
N LYS A 392 -12.32 5.03 13.70
CA LYS A 392 -12.27 3.55 13.66
C LYS A 392 -11.17 3.11 12.68
N GLU A 393 -10.56 1.93 12.86
CA GLU A 393 -9.48 1.41 12.02
C GLU A 393 -9.83 0.02 11.47
N ASP A 394 -9.58 -0.23 10.16
CA ASP A 394 -9.55 -1.57 9.55
C ASP A 394 -8.56 -1.60 8.36
N HIS A 395 -8.12 -2.80 7.90
CA HIS A 395 -7.03 -2.93 6.95
C HIS A 395 -7.26 -4.10 5.98
N GLY A 396 -7.16 -3.87 4.68
CA GLY A 396 -7.25 -4.90 3.66
C GLY A 396 -6.72 -4.40 2.31
N THR A 397 -5.41 -4.48 2.09
CA THR A 397 -4.75 -3.98 0.88
C THR A 397 -3.49 -4.82 0.60
N SER A 398 -3.05 -4.89 -0.65
CA SER A 398 -1.77 -5.47 -1.08
C SER A 398 -1.04 -4.56 -2.05
N HIS A 399 0.30 -4.66 -2.09
CA HIS A 399 1.13 -3.83 -2.94
C HIS A 399 2.18 -4.61 -3.71
N VAL A 400 2.49 -4.11 -4.94
CA VAL A 400 3.57 -4.56 -5.83
C VAL A 400 4.40 -3.37 -6.26
N SER A 401 5.72 -3.44 -6.09
CA SER A 401 6.70 -2.55 -6.71
C SER A 401 7.59 -3.35 -7.64
N CYS A 402 7.72 -2.93 -8.90
CA CYS A 402 8.50 -3.61 -9.94
C CYS A 402 9.36 -2.63 -10.73
N MET A 403 10.58 -3.05 -11.07
CA MET A 403 11.50 -2.38 -12.01
C MET A 403 12.06 -3.41 -12.97
N ASP A 404 12.02 -3.16 -14.29
CA ASP A 404 12.60 -4.04 -15.30
C ASP A 404 14.03 -3.64 -15.71
N SER A 405 14.65 -4.47 -16.53
CA SER A 405 16.03 -4.27 -17.01
C SER A 405 16.21 -3.08 -17.94
N GLU A 406 15.13 -2.51 -18.47
CA GLU A 406 15.16 -1.30 -19.29
C GLU A 406 15.10 -0.03 -18.42
N GLY A 407 14.84 -0.19 -17.13
CA GLY A 407 14.74 0.89 -16.14
C GLY A 407 13.33 1.52 -16.09
N ASN A 408 12.32 0.82 -16.58
CA ASN A 408 10.93 1.18 -16.36
C ASN A 408 10.53 0.79 -14.93
N GLY A 409 9.53 1.46 -14.37
CA GLY A 409 9.02 1.19 -13.03
C GLY A 409 7.51 1.11 -12.98
N ALA A 410 6.96 0.20 -12.17
CA ALA A 410 5.54 0.12 -11.89
C ALA A 410 5.28 -0.09 -10.39
N SER A 411 4.36 0.69 -9.85
CA SER A 411 3.88 0.66 -8.47
C SER A 411 2.37 0.44 -8.51
N ALA A 412 1.87 -0.67 -7.97
CA ALA A 412 0.46 -1.02 -8.01
C ALA A 412 -0.07 -1.44 -6.65
N THR A 413 -1.17 -0.83 -6.23
CA THR A 413 -1.86 -1.14 -4.98
C THR A 413 -3.25 -1.67 -5.29
N SER A 414 -3.56 -2.91 -4.85
CA SER A 414 -4.83 -3.61 -5.04
C SER A 414 -5.53 -3.80 -3.70
N THR A 415 -6.86 -3.83 -3.72
CA THR A 415 -7.67 -3.98 -2.51
C THR A 415 -9.00 -4.68 -2.81
N VAL A 416 -9.57 -5.27 -1.75
CA VAL A 416 -10.99 -5.60 -1.61
C VAL A 416 -11.61 -4.75 -0.49
N ASN A 417 -10.96 -3.67 -0.10
CA ASN A 417 -11.16 -2.72 0.99
C ASN A 417 -10.77 -3.31 2.36
N ARG A 418 -11.67 -3.88 3.11
CA ARG A 418 -11.39 -4.44 4.44
C ARG A 418 -10.97 -5.91 4.35
N TRP A 419 -10.49 -6.50 5.45
CA TRP A 419 -10.13 -7.92 5.46
C TRP A 419 -11.28 -8.81 5.04
N PHE A 420 -11.09 -9.56 3.95
CA PHE A 420 -12.07 -10.39 3.27
C PHE A 420 -13.25 -9.61 2.65
N GLY A 421 -13.07 -8.30 2.43
CA GLY A 421 -14.10 -7.45 1.82
C GLY A 421 -15.43 -7.49 2.55
N ALA A 422 -16.50 -7.68 1.80
CA ALA A 422 -17.87 -7.83 2.31
C ALA A 422 -18.06 -9.09 3.18
N VAL A 423 -17.02 -9.90 3.38
CA VAL A 423 -17.03 -11.21 4.04
C VAL A 423 -17.99 -12.17 3.33
N GLU A 424 -18.06 -12.07 2.01
CA GLU A 424 -18.82 -12.94 1.12
C GLU A 424 -17.95 -13.42 -0.03
N GLN A 425 -18.01 -14.72 -0.34
CA GLN A 425 -17.29 -15.33 -1.44
C GLN A 425 -18.27 -15.76 -2.52
N SER A 426 -17.97 -15.43 -3.79
CA SER A 426 -18.67 -15.94 -4.96
C SER A 426 -18.51 -17.45 -5.08
N SER A 427 -19.49 -18.14 -5.68
CA SER A 427 -19.35 -19.53 -6.12
C SER A 427 -18.21 -19.71 -7.14
N LEU A 428 -17.75 -18.64 -7.74
CA LEU A 428 -16.57 -18.56 -8.60
C LEU A 428 -15.24 -18.51 -7.82
N GLY A 429 -15.29 -18.50 -6.49
CA GLY A 429 -14.13 -18.62 -5.60
C GLY A 429 -13.39 -17.32 -5.27
N PHE A 430 -13.72 -16.17 -5.84
CA PHE A 430 -13.17 -14.89 -5.43
C PHE A 430 -14.02 -14.23 -4.32
N LEU A 431 -13.41 -13.32 -3.56
CA LEU A 431 -14.08 -12.55 -2.52
C LEU A 431 -14.65 -11.26 -3.10
N TYR A 432 -15.82 -10.87 -2.65
CA TYR A 432 -16.42 -9.58 -2.97
C TYR A 432 -15.83 -8.47 -2.11
N ASN A 433 -15.59 -7.30 -2.72
CA ASN A 433 -15.17 -6.09 -2.02
C ASN A 433 -16.28 -5.54 -1.13
N ASP A 434 -15.91 -4.71 -0.17
CA ASP A 434 -16.82 -3.84 0.59
C ASP A 434 -16.46 -2.35 0.39
N GLU A 435 -16.14 -2.00 -0.85
CA GLU A 435 -15.60 -0.69 -1.21
C GLU A 435 -16.59 0.46 -1.00
N MET A 436 -17.88 0.15 -0.85
CA MET A 436 -18.88 1.15 -0.50
C MET A 436 -18.67 1.75 0.90
N ASP A 437 -17.92 1.07 1.80
CA ASP A 437 -17.58 1.59 3.14
C ASP A 437 -16.55 2.73 3.10
N ASP A 438 -15.80 2.87 2.00
CA ASP A 438 -14.85 3.97 1.80
C ASP A 438 -15.52 5.31 1.47
N PHE A 439 -16.80 5.29 1.08
CA PHE A 439 -17.59 6.52 1.00
C PHE A 439 -17.90 7.08 2.38
N SER A 440 -18.08 8.40 2.45
CA SER A 440 -18.62 9.06 3.62
C SER A 440 -20.13 8.94 3.67
N THR A 441 -20.66 8.61 4.85
CA THR A 441 -22.10 8.65 5.14
C THR A 441 -22.41 9.93 5.93
N PRO A 442 -23.42 10.73 5.54
CA PRO A 442 -23.76 11.96 6.25
C PRO A 442 -23.99 11.75 7.75
N GLY A 443 -23.18 12.42 8.59
CA GLY A 443 -23.26 12.34 10.05
C GLY A 443 -22.58 11.12 10.69
N GLU A 444 -21.87 10.29 9.91
CA GLU A 444 -21.22 9.07 10.41
C GLU A 444 -19.74 9.03 10.04
N ILE A 445 -18.94 8.36 10.85
CA ILE A 445 -17.50 8.14 10.64
C ILE A 445 -17.33 6.80 9.93
N ASN A 446 -16.49 6.76 8.87
CA ASN A 446 -16.25 5.51 8.12
C ASN A 446 -15.36 4.49 8.86
N GLY A 447 -15.19 3.30 8.29
CA GLY A 447 -14.41 2.21 8.85
C GLY A 447 -12.93 2.53 9.11
N PHE A 448 -12.36 3.52 8.40
CA PHE A 448 -10.95 3.96 8.55
C PHE A 448 -10.78 5.17 9.47
N GLY A 449 -11.83 5.65 10.11
CA GLY A 449 -11.78 6.73 11.09
C GLY A 449 -11.76 8.13 10.51
N PHE A 450 -12.21 8.31 9.27
CA PHE A 450 -12.32 9.64 8.66
C PHE A 450 -13.72 10.25 8.90
N ALA A 451 -13.73 11.56 9.15
CA ALA A 451 -14.94 12.35 9.25
C ALA A 451 -15.74 12.32 7.95
N PRO A 452 -17.09 12.43 8.03
CA PRO A 452 -17.91 12.53 6.84
C PRO A 452 -17.56 13.79 6.04
N SER A 453 -17.18 13.60 4.79
CA SER A 453 -16.86 14.67 3.86
C SER A 453 -17.87 14.69 2.71
N GLU A 454 -18.42 15.87 2.40
CA GLU A 454 -19.36 16.03 1.29
C GLU A 454 -18.71 15.66 -0.06
N THR A 455 -17.40 15.91 -0.22
CA THR A 455 -16.66 15.55 -1.42
C THR A 455 -16.58 14.05 -1.66
N ASN A 456 -16.79 13.24 -0.61
CA ASN A 456 -16.75 11.78 -0.65
C ASN A 456 -18.13 11.12 -0.39
N PHE A 457 -19.24 11.84 -0.47
CA PHE A 457 -20.56 11.22 -0.40
C PHE A 457 -20.84 10.36 -1.62
N ILE A 458 -21.67 9.32 -1.40
CA ILE A 458 -22.06 8.37 -2.45
C ILE A 458 -22.79 9.08 -3.58
N GLU A 459 -22.33 8.82 -4.80
CA GLU A 459 -23.01 9.15 -6.05
C GLU A 459 -22.86 7.96 -7.01
N PRO A 460 -23.89 7.60 -7.81
CA PRO A 460 -23.80 6.51 -8.79
C PRO A 460 -22.62 6.67 -9.76
N GLY A 461 -21.80 5.63 -9.91
CA GLY A 461 -20.61 5.62 -10.77
C GLY A 461 -19.36 6.26 -10.17
N LYS A 462 -19.44 6.95 -9.03
CA LYS A 462 -18.31 7.59 -8.34
C LYS A 462 -17.40 6.56 -7.70
N ARG A 463 -16.11 6.87 -7.58
CA ARG A 463 -15.09 6.12 -6.85
C ARG A 463 -14.92 6.68 -5.45
N PRO A 464 -14.87 5.86 -4.39
CA PRO A 464 -14.64 6.36 -3.04
C PRO A 464 -13.17 6.72 -2.82
N MET A 465 -12.91 7.68 -1.90
CA MET A 465 -11.56 8.07 -1.50
C MET A 465 -10.77 6.91 -0.92
N SER A 466 -9.53 6.76 -1.36
CA SER A 466 -8.58 5.76 -0.91
C SER A 466 -7.34 6.39 -0.29
N SER A 467 -6.70 5.65 0.61
CA SER A 467 -5.34 5.99 1.08
C SER A 467 -4.23 5.39 0.20
N MET A 468 -4.56 4.60 -0.83
CA MET A 468 -3.60 4.11 -1.81
C MET A 468 -2.83 5.26 -2.45
N SER A 469 -1.50 5.13 -2.54
CA SER A 469 -0.59 6.17 -3.04
C SER A 469 0.53 5.57 -3.89
N PRO A 470 0.25 4.64 -4.85
CA PRO A 470 1.32 4.03 -5.64
C PRO A 470 2.11 5.11 -6.37
N MET A 471 3.45 5.09 -6.19
CA MET A 471 4.31 6.19 -6.60
C MET A 471 5.56 5.71 -7.31
N VAL A 472 5.99 6.45 -8.33
CA VAL A 472 7.33 6.34 -8.92
C VAL A 472 8.09 7.66 -8.74
N ILE A 473 9.39 7.55 -8.45
CA ILE A 473 10.29 8.70 -8.32
C ILE A 473 11.42 8.54 -9.34
N TYR A 474 11.64 9.54 -10.17
CA TYR A 474 12.65 9.51 -11.21
C TYR A 474 13.42 10.83 -11.30
N ASN A 475 14.62 10.79 -11.89
CA ASN A 475 15.44 11.98 -12.10
C ASN A 475 15.02 12.65 -13.41
N LYS A 476 14.54 13.93 -13.36
CA LYS A 476 14.06 14.66 -14.54
C LYS A 476 15.13 14.92 -15.60
N ASN A 477 16.39 15.05 -15.18
CA ASN A 477 17.50 15.35 -16.08
C ASN A 477 17.95 14.12 -16.85
N THR A 478 18.20 13.01 -16.15
CA THR A 478 18.70 11.77 -16.74
C THR A 478 17.60 10.86 -17.25
N GLY A 479 16.38 10.95 -16.70
CA GLY A 479 15.30 10.01 -16.93
C GLY A 479 15.46 8.69 -16.18
N ASN A 480 16.48 8.56 -15.32
CA ASN A 480 16.68 7.34 -14.55
C ASN A 480 15.67 7.24 -13.41
N LEU A 481 15.11 6.05 -13.24
CA LEU A 481 14.30 5.72 -12.08
C LEU A 481 15.16 5.82 -10.82
N LYS A 482 14.63 6.43 -9.76
CA LYS A 482 15.26 6.49 -8.43
C LYS A 482 14.57 5.56 -7.45
N MET A 483 13.23 5.55 -7.43
CA MET A 483 12.46 4.73 -6.48
C MET A 483 11.11 4.30 -7.08
N VAL A 484 10.70 3.09 -6.77
CA VAL A 484 9.32 2.60 -6.93
C VAL A 484 8.83 2.23 -5.54
N ILE A 485 7.72 2.77 -5.10
CA ILE A 485 7.26 2.59 -3.73
C ILE A 485 5.74 2.63 -3.63
N GLY A 486 5.22 1.84 -2.71
CA GLY A 486 3.85 1.91 -2.25
C GLY A 486 3.67 1.06 -1.00
N ALA A 487 2.46 1.05 -0.49
CA ALA A 487 2.15 0.36 0.75
C ALA A 487 0.72 -0.16 0.79
N SER A 488 0.49 -1.08 1.72
CA SER A 488 -0.82 -1.53 2.19
C SER A 488 -1.03 -1.11 3.65
N GLY A 489 -2.28 -1.12 4.14
CA GLY A 489 -2.57 -0.83 5.56
C GLY A 489 -3.51 0.35 5.81
N GLY A 490 -4.50 0.57 4.95
CA GLY A 490 -5.55 1.58 5.12
C GLY A 490 -5.00 3.00 5.29
N SER A 491 -5.51 3.75 6.25
CA SER A 491 -5.09 5.14 6.51
C SER A 491 -3.59 5.30 6.77
N LYS A 492 -2.91 4.26 7.25
CA LYS A 492 -1.47 4.27 7.55
C LYS A 492 -0.57 4.23 6.31
N ILE A 493 -1.09 3.92 5.12
CA ILE A 493 -0.32 3.88 3.86
C ILE A 493 0.49 5.16 3.67
N ILE A 494 -0.13 6.31 3.86
CA ILE A 494 0.45 7.64 3.61
C ILE A 494 1.71 7.87 4.46
N SER A 495 1.60 7.73 5.78
CA SER A 495 2.73 7.92 6.69
C SER A 495 3.78 6.81 6.58
N ALA A 496 3.33 5.56 6.29
CA ALA A 496 4.23 4.44 6.09
C ALA A 496 5.14 4.63 4.87
N MET A 497 4.62 5.19 3.77
CA MET A 497 5.41 5.53 2.58
C MET A 497 6.29 6.75 2.79
N ALA A 498 5.76 7.79 3.43
CA ALA A 498 6.52 9.02 3.67
C ALA A 498 7.79 8.76 4.51
N LYS A 499 7.71 7.89 5.51
CA LYS A 499 8.83 7.52 6.37
C LYS A 499 10.07 7.06 5.59
N PRO A 500 10.04 5.98 4.78
CA PRO A 500 11.22 5.52 4.04
C PRO A 500 11.65 6.47 2.92
N ILE A 501 10.74 7.20 2.27
CA ILE A 501 11.11 8.23 1.30
C ILE A 501 12.02 9.27 1.94
N LEU A 502 11.61 9.83 3.08
CA LEU A 502 12.38 10.85 3.79
C LEU A 502 13.69 10.31 4.36
N ARG A 503 13.65 9.15 5.03
CA ARG A 503 14.82 8.53 5.67
C ARG A 503 15.89 8.12 4.66
N ASN A 504 15.49 7.56 3.49
CA ASN A 504 16.42 7.19 2.43
C ASN A 504 16.91 8.43 1.65
N LEU A 505 15.99 9.23 1.06
CA LEU A 505 16.37 10.27 0.11
C LEU A 505 16.93 11.54 0.77
N ILE A 506 16.58 11.85 2.02
CA ILE A 506 17.09 13.03 2.73
C ILE A 506 18.24 12.68 3.66
N PHE A 507 18.12 11.60 4.42
CA PHE A 507 19.09 11.29 5.50
C PHE A 507 20.08 10.18 5.13
N GLY A 508 19.90 9.49 3.99
CA GLY A 508 20.86 8.51 3.47
C GLY A 508 20.81 7.14 4.15
N GLU A 509 19.69 6.78 4.81
CA GLU A 509 19.50 5.41 5.26
C GLU A 509 19.35 4.45 4.08
N THR A 510 19.81 3.21 4.25
CA THR A 510 19.44 2.15 3.30
C THR A 510 17.93 1.94 3.29
N ILE A 511 17.39 1.52 2.14
CA ILE A 511 15.95 1.29 2.03
C ILE A 511 15.44 0.30 3.08
N LYS A 512 16.24 -0.70 3.46
CA LYS A 512 15.91 -1.63 4.53
C LYS A 512 15.79 -0.94 5.88
N GLN A 513 16.80 -0.19 6.30
CA GLN A 513 16.76 0.55 7.56
C GLN A 513 15.57 1.51 7.62
N ALA A 514 15.32 2.21 6.51
CA ALA A 514 14.23 3.16 6.40
C ALA A 514 12.83 2.52 6.52
N ILE A 515 12.62 1.34 5.91
CA ILE A 515 11.36 0.58 6.01
C ILE A 515 11.22 -0.02 7.41
N ASP A 516 12.27 -0.66 7.94
CA ASP A 516 12.25 -1.37 9.21
C ASP A 516 12.15 -0.43 10.43
N ALA A 517 12.52 0.84 10.27
CA ALA A 517 12.40 1.85 11.33
C ALA A 517 10.98 1.88 11.94
N PRO A 518 10.87 1.98 13.27
CA PRO A 518 9.57 2.06 13.95
C PRO A 518 8.73 3.23 13.44
N THR A 519 7.42 3.01 13.39
CA THR A 519 6.46 3.95 12.80
C THR A 519 5.83 4.87 13.85
N LEU A 520 5.71 6.14 13.48
CA LEU A 520 4.82 7.13 14.08
C LEU A 520 3.74 7.48 13.05
N HIS A 521 2.48 7.49 13.48
CA HIS A 521 1.36 7.80 12.60
C HIS A 521 0.42 8.80 13.27
N ASN A 522 0.19 9.93 12.62
CA ASN A 522 -0.84 10.90 12.98
C ASN A 522 -1.67 11.22 11.75
N GLN A 523 -2.96 10.93 11.80
CA GLN A 523 -3.88 11.16 10.69
C GLN A 523 -4.77 12.40 10.89
N PHE A 524 -4.28 13.40 11.65
CA PHE A 524 -4.94 14.67 11.94
C PHE A 524 -6.05 14.52 12.99
N THR A 525 -7.03 13.69 12.78
CA THR A 525 -8.10 13.40 13.75
C THR A 525 -8.17 11.90 14.03
N PRO A 526 -8.20 11.54 15.33
CA PRO A 526 -7.99 12.43 16.50
C PRO A 526 -6.56 12.96 16.55
N ASP A 527 -6.37 14.11 17.21
CA ASP A 527 -5.03 14.68 17.44
C ASP A 527 -4.25 13.86 18.46
N ILE A 528 -3.84 12.67 18.04
CA ILE A 528 -3.02 11.75 18.82
C ILE A 528 -2.15 10.91 17.89
N THR A 529 -0.86 10.87 18.16
CA THR A 529 0.09 10.10 17.37
C THR A 529 0.15 8.66 17.85
N GLN A 530 -0.14 7.72 16.95
CA GLN A 530 0.05 6.30 17.20
C GLN A 530 1.54 5.96 17.05
N PHE A 531 2.04 5.08 17.91
CA PHE A 531 3.42 4.62 17.84
C PHE A 531 3.53 3.10 17.94
N GLU A 532 4.46 2.52 17.16
CA GLU A 532 4.86 1.14 17.35
C GLU A 532 5.65 0.96 18.64
N LYS A 533 5.48 -0.20 19.30
CA LYS A 533 6.17 -0.53 20.55
C LYS A 533 7.69 -0.29 20.53
N PRO A 534 8.43 -0.56 19.42
CA PRO A 534 9.87 -0.30 19.36
C PRO A 534 10.28 1.18 19.27
N VAL A 535 9.36 2.14 19.15
CA VAL A 535 9.70 3.57 19.20
C VAL A 535 10.28 3.89 20.58
N PRO A 536 11.51 4.49 20.68
CA PRO A 536 12.17 4.76 21.95
C PRO A 536 11.30 5.59 22.91
N GLU A 537 11.14 5.11 24.13
CA GLU A 537 10.32 5.79 25.15
C GLU A 537 10.83 7.20 25.44
N LYS A 538 12.17 7.36 25.52
CA LYS A 538 12.79 8.67 25.74
C LYS A 538 12.47 9.66 24.62
N LEU A 539 12.41 9.20 23.35
CA LEU A 539 12.03 10.06 22.24
C LEU A 539 10.58 10.55 22.40
N ARG A 540 9.65 9.66 22.77
CA ARG A 540 8.24 10.04 22.98
C ARG A 540 8.11 11.07 24.12
N LYS A 541 8.79 10.87 25.25
CA LYS A 541 8.82 11.83 26.34
C LYS A 541 9.39 13.18 25.92
N ASP A 542 10.53 13.19 25.20
CA ASP A 542 11.11 14.44 24.69
C ASP A 542 10.12 15.16 23.73
N LEU A 543 9.35 14.41 22.91
CA LEU A 543 8.35 14.98 22.01
C LEU A 543 7.12 15.53 22.76
N GLU A 544 6.69 14.89 23.84
CA GLU A 544 5.62 15.38 24.72
C GLU A 544 6.05 16.66 25.45
N GLU A 545 7.21 16.65 26.08
CA GLU A 545 7.72 17.74 26.93
C GLU A 545 8.15 18.97 26.13
N MET A 546 8.86 18.75 25.01
CA MET A 546 9.46 19.84 24.22
C MET A 546 8.49 20.42 23.18
N TYR A 547 7.59 19.59 22.64
CA TYR A 547 6.77 19.96 21.47
C TYR A 547 5.27 19.77 21.68
N GLY A 548 4.81 19.26 22.83
CA GLY A 548 3.40 19.08 23.14
C GLY A 548 2.70 18.00 22.32
N GLN A 549 3.44 17.06 21.75
CA GLN A 549 2.83 15.94 21.02
C GLN A 549 2.13 14.96 21.97
N LYS A 550 1.07 14.31 21.50
CA LYS A 550 0.30 13.33 22.28
C LYS A 550 0.43 11.95 21.66
N PHE A 551 0.57 10.91 22.49
CA PHE A 551 0.83 9.55 21.99
C PHE A 551 -0.14 8.50 22.53
N LYS A 552 -0.42 7.49 21.68
CA LYS A 552 -1.02 6.21 22.08
C LYS A 552 -0.33 5.05 21.35
N PRO A 553 -0.26 3.84 21.95
CA PRO A 553 0.26 2.69 21.23
C PRO A 553 -0.65 2.34 20.05
N THR A 554 -0.06 1.84 18.96
CA THR A 554 -0.82 1.29 17.84
C THR A 554 -1.52 0.00 18.25
N PRO A 555 -2.69 -0.33 17.66
CA PRO A 555 -3.39 -1.59 17.94
C PRO A 555 -2.71 -2.85 17.37
N GLY A 556 -1.61 -2.70 16.60
CA GLY A 556 -0.76 -3.83 16.19
C GLY A 556 -0.73 -4.12 14.70
N PHE A 557 -1.52 -3.42 13.87
CA PHE A 557 -1.43 -3.52 12.41
C PHE A 557 -0.92 -2.19 11.85
N GLU A 558 0.17 -2.26 11.08
CA GLU A 558 0.86 -1.09 10.55
C GLU A 558 0.72 -0.99 9.03
N GLY A 559 1.10 0.15 8.49
CA GLY A 559 1.31 0.28 7.05
C GLY A 559 2.50 -0.57 6.61
N ILE A 560 2.32 -1.35 5.56
CA ILE A 560 3.27 -2.33 5.03
C ILE A 560 3.84 -1.81 3.72
N VAL A 561 5.14 -1.55 3.68
CA VAL A 561 5.80 -0.93 2.52
C VAL A 561 6.51 -1.98 1.66
N GLN A 562 6.37 -1.82 0.34
CA GLN A 562 7.21 -2.48 -0.66
C GLN A 562 7.95 -1.42 -1.46
N ALA A 563 9.26 -1.45 -1.47
CA ALA A 563 10.03 -0.42 -2.18
C ALA A 563 11.26 -0.97 -2.90
N ILE A 564 11.55 -0.34 -4.04
CA ILE A 564 12.75 -0.53 -4.84
C ILE A 564 13.44 0.82 -4.96
N VAL A 565 14.76 0.83 -4.79
CA VAL A 565 15.59 2.03 -4.90
C VAL A 565 16.78 1.72 -5.81
N VAL A 566 17.10 2.64 -6.72
CA VAL A 566 18.35 2.62 -7.51
C VAL A 566 19.35 3.52 -6.79
N GLU A 567 20.46 2.94 -6.32
CA GLU A 567 21.49 3.67 -5.61
C GLU A 567 22.64 4.10 -6.54
N ASP A 568 23.47 5.01 -6.06
CA ASP A 568 24.56 5.61 -6.85
C ASP A 568 25.67 4.60 -7.19
N ASP A 569 25.72 3.44 -6.51
CA ASP A 569 26.61 2.33 -6.84
C ASP A 569 26.16 1.53 -8.09
N GLY A 570 25.03 1.93 -8.69
CA GLY A 570 24.46 1.33 -9.88
C GLY A 570 23.68 0.04 -9.65
N TYR A 571 23.47 -0.36 -8.38
CA TYR A 571 22.64 -1.50 -8.03
C TYR A 571 21.19 -1.08 -7.70
N VAL A 572 20.31 -2.05 -7.88
CA VAL A 572 18.89 -1.95 -7.53
C VAL A 572 18.69 -2.67 -6.20
N TYR A 573 18.25 -1.92 -5.20
CA TYR A 573 17.95 -2.46 -3.89
C TYR A 573 16.43 -2.55 -3.70
N ALA A 574 15.96 -3.69 -3.20
CA ALA A 574 14.54 -3.92 -2.96
C ALA A 574 14.32 -4.48 -1.54
N ASN A 575 13.28 -4.00 -0.87
CA ASN A 575 12.92 -4.50 0.45
C ASN A 575 11.40 -4.58 0.62
N GLY A 576 10.95 -5.73 1.15
CA GLY A 576 9.59 -5.93 1.64
C GLY A 576 9.53 -5.75 3.15
N ASP A 577 8.46 -5.14 3.64
CA ASP A 577 8.26 -4.84 5.06
C ASP A 577 8.02 -6.11 5.89
N TYR A 578 8.87 -6.36 6.86
CA TYR A 578 8.83 -7.55 7.74
C TYR A 578 7.50 -7.70 8.51
N ARG A 579 6.78 -6.60 8.70
CA ARG A 579 5.50 -6.58 9.43
C ARG A 579 4.40 -7.36 8.73
N ARG A 580 4.55 -7.61 7.40
CA ARG A 580 3.56 -8.39 6.64
C ARG A 580 3.50 -9.86 7.03
N LYS A 581 4.61 -10.46 7.51
CA LYS A 581 4.67 -11.86 7.97
C LYS A 581 4.12 -12.89 6.96
N SER A 582 4.28 -12.65 5.68
CA SER A 582 3.83 -13.52 4.57
C SER A 582 4.99 -14.02 3.72
N MET A 583 6.10 -14.36 4.37
CA MET A 583 7.33 -14.85 3.73
C MET A 583 7.80 -13.92 2.60
N GLN A 584 7.50 -12.62 2.71
CA GLN A 584 7.88 -11.63 1.72
C GLN A 584 9.40 -11.56 1.58
N HIS A 585 9.85 -11.64 0.37
CA HIS A 585 11.23 -11.39 -0.02
C HIS A 585 11.23 -10.74 -1.41
N PRO A 586 12.17 -9.82 -1.64
CA PRO A 586 12.36 -9.25 -2.97
C PRO A 586 13.05 -10.25 -3.88
N GLU A 587 12.74 -10.18 -5.18
CA GLU A 587 13.34 -10.97 -6.23
C GLU A 587 13.88 -10.06 -7.35
N GLY A 588 14.79 -10.55 -8.21
CA GLY A 588 15.33 -9.72 -9.28
C GLY A 588 16.46 -10.38 -10.09
N LEU A 589 17.11 -9.56 -10.94
CA LEU A 589 18.12 -9.98 -11.93
C LEU A 589 19.43 -9.20 -11.79
#